data_4607badc1946961496044fdbd7d0a6c4
#
_entry.id   4607badc1946961496044fdbd7d0a6c4
#
_cell.length_a   1.000
_cell.length_b   1.000
_cell.length_c   1.000
_cell.angle_alpha   90.00
_cell.angle_beta   90.00
_cell.angle_gamma   90.00
#
_symmetry.space_group_name_H-M   'P 1'
#
loop_
_entity.id
_entity.type
_entity.pdbx_description
1 polymer ?
#
loop_
_entity_poly.entity_id
_entity_poly.type
_entity_poly.pdbx_seq_one_letter_code
_entity_poly.pdbx_strand_id
1 'polypeptide(L)'
;TSIIGASGSGKSTLLRCINLLETPSSGEILYHGTNIDKIKGGASAYRSHVGMVFQSFNLFNNMTVLKNCIIGQTKVLGKPKAQAKEAAMKYLEKVGMAPFINAKPSQLSGGQKQRVAIARALAMNPEVLLFDEPTSALDPQMVGEVLEVMRSLAKEGLTMIVVTHEMAFARDVSSHVVFMAD
;
A
#
# COMPACT_ATOMS: atom_id res chain seq x y z
N THR A 1 11.36 6.42 1.86
CA THR A 1 11.10 7.87 1.97
C THR A 1 9.81 8.10 2.73
N SER A 2 9.81 9.02 3.70
CA SER A 2 8.58 9.50 4.33
C SER A 2 8.27 10.94 3.93
N ILE A 3 6.98 11.25 3.77
CA ILE A 3 6.45 12.58 3.50
C ILE A 3 5.66 13.02 4.73
N ILE A 4 6.08 14.14 5.32
CA ILE A 4 5.45 14.73 6.50
C ILE A 4 5.05 16.19 6.24
N GLY A 5 4.23 16.78 7.07
CA GLY A 5 3.80 18.17 6.94
C GLY A 5 2.38 18.39 7.46
N ALA A 6 1.91 19.63 7.43
CA ALA A 6 0.60 20.01 7.91
C ALA A 6 -0.55 19.29 7.19
N SER A 7 -1.70 19.16 7.85
CA SER A 7 -2.92 18.68 7.18
C SER A 7 -3.31 19.69 6.09
N GLY A 8 -3.68 19.19 4.92
CA GLY A 8 -4.04 20.04 3.77
C GLY A 8 -2.87 20.44 2.86
N SER A 9 -1.61 20.19 3.23
CA SER A 9 -0.44 20.56 2.40
C SER A 9 -0.27 19.74 1.10
N GLY A 10 -1.23 18.91 0.73
CA GLY A 10 -1.23 18.18 -0.54
C GLY A 10 -0.50 16.82 -0.56
N LYS A 11 -0.05 16.29 0.60
CA LYS A 11 0.69 15.01 0.68
C LYS A 11 -0.04 13.83 0.02
N SER A 12 -1.30 13.63 0.35
CA SER A 12 -2.14 12.57 -0.24
C SER A 12 -2.39 12.81 -1.73
N THR A 13 -2.54 14.05 -2.15
CA THR A 13 -2.69 14.44 -3.57
C THR A 13 -1.43 14.08 -4.36
N LEU A 14 -0.25 14.42 -3.81
CA LEU A 14 1.03 14.04 -4.42
C LEU A 14 1.14 12.51 -4.57
N LEU A 15 0.80 11.76 -3.52
CA LEU A 15 0.83 10.29 -3.55
C LEU A 15 -0.13 9.72 -4.60
N ARG A 16 -1.31 10.29 -4.75
CA ARG A 16 -2.31 9.90 -5.75
C ARG A 16 -1.87 10.26 -7.17
N CYS A 17 -1.17 11.37 -7.37
CA CYS A 17 -0.55 11.70 -8.65
C CYS A 17 0.53 10.65 -9.00
N ILE A 18 1.38 10.27 -8.04
CA ILE A 18 2.38 9.20 -8.24
C ILE A 18 1.71 7.88 -8.64
N ASN A 19 0.53 7.57 -8.13
CA ASN A 19 -0.21 6.36 -8.52
C ASN A 19 -1.13 6.54 -9.74
N LEU A 20 -1.10 7.70 -10.41
CA LEU A 20 -2.00 8.04 -11.53
C LEU A 20 -3.50 7.98 -11.17
N LEU A 21 -3.85 8.17 -9.88
CA LEU A 21 -5.24 8.32 -9.44
C LEU A 21 -5.72 9.77 -9.60
N GLU A 22 -4.80 10.71 -9.62
CA GLU A 22 -5.01 12.12 -9.94
C GLU A 22 -3.98 12.57 -10.97
N THR A 23 -4.32 13.59 -11.76
CA THR A 23 -3.42 14.15 -12.77
C THR A 23 -2.73 15.39 -12.20
N PRO A 24 -1.39 15.45 -12.21
CA PRO A 24 -0.69 16.66 -11.75
C PRO A 24 -0.97 17.83 -12.70
N SER A 25 -1.06 19.05 -12.14
CA SER A 25 -1.29 20.27 -12.93
C SER A 25 -0.11 20.65 -13.81
N SER A 26 1.11 20.27 -13.38
CA SER A 26 2.36 20.50 -14.12
C SER A 26 3.47 19.58 -13.60
N GLY A 27 4.60 19.56 -14.28
CA GLY A 27 5.73 18.70 -13.95
C GLY A 27 5.63 17.30 -14.57
N GLU A 28 6.52 16.43 -14.20
CA GLU A 28 6.56 15.05 -14.67
C GLU A 28 6.96 14.09 -13.54
N ILE A 29 6.48 12.86 -13.62
CA ILE A 29 6.85 11.79 -12.71
C ILE A 29 7.58 10.73 -13.53
N LEU A 30 8.78 10.36 -13.09
CA LEU A 30 9.61 9.38 -13.78
C LEU A 30 9.67 8.07 -13.00
N TYR A 31 9.43 6.98 -13.70
CA TYR A 31 9.60 5.62 -13.21
C TYR A 31 10.66 4.92 -14.06
N HIS A 32 11.80 4.54 -13.46
CA HIS A 32 12.97 4.04 -14.18
C HIS A 32 13.40 4.96 -15.34
N GLY A 33 13.36 6.28 -15.11
CA GLY A 33 13.76 7.29 -16.12
C GLY A 33 12.73 7.51 -17.23
N THR A 34 11.59 6.82 -17.20
CA THR A 34 10.51 6.98 -18.18
C THR A 34 9.35 7.73 -17.55
N ASN A 35 8.84 8.76 -18.21
CA ASN A 35 7.64 9.47 -17.77
C ASN A 35 6.47 8.48 -17.67
N ILE A 36 5.77 8.48 -16.51
CA ILE A 36 4.70 7.50 -16.23
C ILE A 36 3.54 7.58 -17.24
N ASP A 37 3.28 8.74 -17.82
CA ASP A 37 2.26 8.91 -18.88
C ASP A 37 2.62 8.18 -20.18
N LYS A 38 3.89 7.86 -20.38
CA LYS A 38 4.43 7.18 -21.57
C LYS A 38 4.70 5.70 -21.38
N ILE A 39 4.36 5.15 -20.20
CA ILE A 39 4.60 3.74 -19.90
C ILE A 39 3.76 2.85 -20.81
N LYS A 40 4.42 1.89 -21.47
CA LYS A 40 3.76 0.92 -22.33
C LYS A 40 2.76 0.08 -21.52
N GLY A 41 1.50 0.03 -21.98
CA GLY A 41 0.40 -0.62 -21.27
C GLY A 41 -0.41 0.32 -20.36
N GLY A 42 -0.02 1.60 -20.28
CA GLY A 42 -0.78 2.64 -19.58
C GLY A 42 -0.82 2.49 -18.06
N ALA A 43 -1.75 3.20 -17.44
CA ALA A 43 -1.89 3.27 -15.98
C ALA A 43 -2.09 1.90 -15.30
N SER A 44 -2.75 0.95 -15.96
CA SER A 44 -2.96 -0.39 -15.40
C SER A 44 -1.66 -1.17 -15.27
N ALA A 45 -0.81 -1.13 -16.30
CA ALA A 45 0.51 -1.75 -16.27
C ALA A 45 1.40 -1.09 -15.21
N TYR A 46 1.44 0.24 -15.16
CA TYR A 46 2.19 0.98 -14.15
C TYR A 46 1.76 0.63 -12.72
N ARG A 47 0.45 0.65 -12.43
CA ARG A 47 -0.09 0.33 -11.10
C ARG A 47 0.12 -1.12 -10.68
N SER A 48 0.45 -2.03 -11.58
CA SER A 48 0.85 -3.39 -11.21
C SER A 48 2.23 -3.45 -10.57
N HIS A 49 3.08 -2.45 -10.84
CA HIS A 49 4.43 -2.31 -10.25
C HIS A 49 4.46 -1.33 -9.07
N VAL A 50 3.51 -0.41 -9.00
CA VAL A 50 3.41 0.61 -7.94
C VAL A 50 2.12 0.42 -7.18
N GLY A 51 2.18 -0.33 -6.08
CA GLY A 51 1.03 -0.60 -5.22
C GLY A 51 0.68 0.58 -4.34
N MET A 52 -0.58 0.63 -3.86
CA MET A 52 -1.03 1.68 -2.94
C MET A 52 -1.88 1.09 -1.81
N VAL A 53 -1.57 1.53 -0.59
CA VAL A 53 -2.31 1.24 0.63
C VAL A 53 -2.94 2.54 1.11
N PHE A 54 -4.26 2.55 1.22
CA PHE A 54 -5.06 3.72 1.55
C PHE A 54 -5.36 3.81 3.05
N GLN A 55 -5.65 5.00 3.52
CA GLN A 55 -6.15 5.27 4.86
C GLN A 55 -7.43 4.47 5.18
N SER A 56 -8.36 4.36 4.23
CA SER A 56 -9.68 3.72 4.39
C SER A 56 -9.70 2.22 4.06
N PHE A 57 -8.55 1.54 4.04
CA PHE A 57 -8.38 0.10 3.74
C PHE A 57 -8.81 -0.33 2.32
N ASN A 58 -9.94 0.14 1.82
CA ASN A 58 -10.53 -0.12 0.50
C ASN A 58 -10.65 -1.62 0.16
N LEU A 59 -11.00 -2.45 1.14
CA LEU A 59 -11.25 -3.87 0.93
C LEU A 59 -12.60 -4.12 0.24
N PHE A 60 -12.66 -5.14 -0.58
CA PHE A 60 -13.91 -5.61 -1.18
C PHE A 60 -14.76 -6.31 -0.12
N ASN A 61 -15.81 -5.64 0.37
CA ASN A 61 -16.63 -6.11 1.49
C ASN A 61 -17.42 -7.41 1.19
N ASN A 62 -17.68 -7.69 -0.08
CA ASN A 62 -18.35 -8.92 -0.55
C ASN A 62 -17.39 -10.11 -0.70
N MET A 63 -16.09 -9.91 -0.48
CA MET A 63 -15.06 -10.94 -0.61
C MET A 63 -14.43 -11.28 0.72
N THR A 64 -13.96 -12.53 0.86
CA THR A 64 -13.12 -12.93 2.00
C THR A 64 -11.74 -12.29 1.95
N VAL A 65 -11.01 -12.33 3.05
CA VAL A 65 -9.60 -11.90 3.15
C VAL A 65 -8.76 -12.51 2.03
N LEU A 66 -8.81 -13.83 1.87
CA LEU A 66 -8.06 -14.52 0.81
C LEU A 66 -8.46 -14.05 -0.59
N LYS A 67 -9.76 -13.91 -0.86
CA LYS A 67 -10.24 -13.44 -2.16
C LYS A 67 -9.79 -12.00 -2.47
N ASN A 68 -9.75 -11.12 -1.47
CA ASN A 68 -9.21 -9.77 -1.59
C ASN A 68 -7.74 -9.78 -2.10
N CYS A 69 -6.92 -10.72 -1.61
CA CYS A 69 -5.50 -10.81 -2.01
C CYS A 69 -5.29 -11.53 -3.36
N ILE A 70 -6.26 -12.33 -3.81
CA ILE A 70 -6.16 -13.10 -5.06
C ILE A 70 -6.65 -12.29 -6.26
N ILE A 71 -7.71 -11.48 -6.11
CA ILE A 71 -8.46 -10.91 -7.23
C ILE A 71 -7.60 -10.07 -8.18
N GLY A 72 -6.73 -9.23 -7.66
CA GLY A 72 -5.81 -8.41 -8.45
C GLY A 72 -4.85 -9.26 -9.28
N GLN A 73 -4.27 -10.28 -8.66
CA GLN A 73 -3.32 -11.17 -9.33
C GLN A 73 -3.94 -11.92 -10.50
N THR A 74 -5.20 -12.38 -10.34
CA THR A 74 -5.88 -13.16 -11.39
C THR A 74 -6.48 -12.28 -12.47
N LYS A 75 -7.03 -11.10 -12.12
CA LYS A 75 -7.73 -10.22 -13.06
C LYS A 75 -6.82 -9.24 -13.79
N VAL A 76 -5.74 -8.78 -13.13
CA VAL A 76 -4.80 -7.80 -13.72
C VAL A 76 -3.56 -8.50 -14.27
N LEU A 77 -2.95 -9.40 -13.49
CA LEU A 77 -1.72 -10.10 -13.88
C LEU A 77 -1.98 -11.40 -14.66
N GLY A 78 -3.23 -11.86 -14.78
CA GLY A 78 -3.56 -13.11 -15.46
C GLY A 78 -2.99 -14.38 -14.79
N LYS A 79 -2.54 -14.29 -13.52
CA LYS A 79 -1.93 -15.45 -12.84
C LYS A 79 -2.93 -16.59 -12.64
N PRO A 80 -2.50 -17.84 -12.79
CA PRO A 80 -3.29 -19.01 -12.41
C PRO A 80 -3.72 -18.93 -10.94
N LYS A 81 -4.94 -19.38 -10.65
CA LYS A 81 -5.54 -19.31 -9.30
C LYS A 81 -4.68 -19.95 -8.22
N ALA A 82 -4.01 -21.07 -8.53
CA ALA A 82 -3.13 -21.75 -7.59
C ALA A 82 -1.93 -20.90 -7.19
N GLN A 83 -1.24 -20.30 -8.15
CA GLN A 83 -0.11 -19.40 -7.91
C GLN A 83 -0.55 -18.12 -7.17
N ALA A 84 -1.70 -17.55 -7.54
CA ALA A 84 -2.24 -16.38 -6.86
C ALA A 84 -2.61 -16.69 -5.40
N LYS A 85 -3.12 -17.88 -5.11
CA LYS A 85 -3.41 -18.34 -3.75
C LYS A 85 -2.14 -18.51 -2.93
N GLU A 86 -1.11 -19.14 -3.49
CA GLU A 86 0.18 -19.33 -2.83
C GLU A 86 0.81 -17.98 -2.44
N ALA A 87 0.90 -17.06 -3.40
CA ALA A 87 1.41 -15.71 -3.13
C ALA A 87 0.57 -14.96 -2.09
N ALA A 88 -0.77 -15.05 -2.15
CA ALA A 88 -1.65 -14.45 -1.17
C ALA A 88 -1.43 -15.02 0.23
N MET A 89 -1.30 -16.34 0.37
CA MET A 89 -1.04 -16.99 1.65
C MET A 89 0.28 -16.55 2.26
N LYS A 90 1.36 -16.53 1.47
CA LYS A 90 2.68 -16.03 1.91
C LYS A 90 2.59 -14.65 2.57
N TYR A 91 1.89 -13.71 1.95
CA TYR A 91 1.79 -12.35 2.50
C TYR A 91 0.76 -12.24 3.63
N LEU A 92 -0.30 -13.03 3.63
CA LEU A 92 -1.24 -13.10 4.75
C LEU A 92 -0.59 -13.70 6.02
N GLU A 93 0.27 -14.69 5.87
CA GLU A 93 1.10 -15.23 6.95
C GLU A 93 2.05 -14.14 7.49
N LYS A 94 2.73 -13.44 6.59
CA LYS A 94 3.68 -12.37 6.94
C LYS A 94 3.04 -11.25 7.77
N VAL A 95 1.79 -10.89 7.49
CA VAL A 95 1.08 -9.85 8.24
C VAL A 95 0.22 -10.41 9.39
N GLY A 96 0.35 -11.70 9.72
CA GLY A 96 -0.38 -12.35 10.81
C GLY A 96 -1.88 -12.54 10.55
N MET A 97 -2.30 -12.58 9.28
CA MET A 97 -3.72 -12.69 8.88
C MET A 97 -4.10 -14.06 8.32
N ALA A 98 -3.20 -15.04 8.33
CA ALA A 98 -3.48 -16.41 7.89
C ALA A 98 -4.68 -17.07 8.61
N PRO A 99 -4.90 -16.91 9.93
CA PRO A 99 -6.06 -17.48 10.61
C PRO A 99 -7.41 -16.91 10.12
N PHE A 100 -7.40 -15.75 9.46
CA PHE A 100 -8.61 -15.00 9.07
C PHE A 100 -8.95 -15.09 7.58
N ILE A 101 -8.34 -16.01 6.83
CA ILE A 101 -8.47 -16.08 5.35
C ILE A 101 -9.91 -16.21 4.85
N ASN A 102 -10.78 -16.83 5.64
CA ASN A 102 -12.21 -17.02 5.32
C ASN A 102 -13.10 -15.88 5.86
N ALA A 103 -12.59 -15.02 6.71
CA ALA A 103 -13.33 -13.88 7.24
C ALA A 103 -13.64 -12.84 6.16
N LYS A 104 -14.75 -12.12 6.33
CA LYS A 104 -15.07 -10.92 5.54
C LYS A 104 -14.56 -9.67 6.25
N PRO A 105 -14.34 -8.56 5.55
CA PRO A 105 -13.88 -7.30 6.16
C PRO A 105 -14.75 -6.80 7.31
N SER A 106 -16.06 -7.04 7.30
CA SER A 106 -16.97 -6.68 8.39
C SER A 106 -16.69 -7.40 9.73
N GLN A 107 -15.95 -8.49 9.70
CA GLN A 107 -15.61 -9.32 10.87
C GLN A 107 -14.21 -8.97 11.44
N LEU A 108 -13.54 -7.97 10.87
CA LEU A 108 -12.16 -7.61 11.20
C LEU A 108 -12.09 -6.26 11.93
N SER A 109 -11.14 -6.13 12.85
CA SER A 109 -10.78 -4.83 13.43
C SER A 109 -10.13 -3.90 12.38
N GLY A 110 -10.00 -2.62 12.69
CA GLY A 110 -9.32 -1.64 11.83
C GLY A 110 -7.89 -2.05 11.48
N GLY A 111 -7.10 -2.43 12.48
CA GLY A 111 -5.72 -2.88 12.29
C GLY A 111 -5.62 -4.16 11.46
N GLN A 112 -6.56 -5.11 11.65
CA GLN A 112 -6.65 -6.32 10.82
C GLN A 112 -6.98 -5.98 9.37
N LYS A 113 -7.94 -5.09 9.11
CA LYS A 113 -8.27 -4.61 7.76
C LYS A 113 -7.06 -3.98 7.08
N GLN A 114 -6.31 -3.15 7.80
CA GLN A 114 -5.12 -2.52 7.26
C GLN A 114 -4.03 -3.52 6.91
N ARG A 115 -3.79 -4.50 7.77
CA ARG A 115 -2.83 -5.59 7.48
C ARG A 115 -3.26 -6.41 6.27
N VAL A 116 -4.55 -6.67 6.10
CA VAL A 116 -5.06 -7.32 4.86
C VAL A 116 -4.87 -6.43 3.63
N ALA A 117 -5.08 -5.10 3.74
CA ALA A 117 -4.84 -4.17 2.64
C ALA A 117 -3.34 -4.16 2.22
N ILE A 118 -2.43 -4.22 3.20
CA ILE A 118 -0.99 -4.36 2.95
C ILE A 118 -0.69 -5.70 2.24
N ALA A 119 -1.20 -6.82 2.76
CA ALA A 119 -1.00 -8.14 2.14
C ALA A 119 -1.55 -8.19 0.71
N ARG A 120 -2.70 -7.59 0.46
CA ARG A 120 -3.30 -7.47 -0.89
C ARG A 120 -2.39 -6.72 -1.85
N ALA A 121 -1.82 -5.61 -1.42
CA ALA A 121 -0.89 -4.83 -2.23
C ALA A 121 0.41 -5.62 -2.51
N LEU A 122 0.98 -6.25 -1.49
CA LEU A 122 2.19 -7.07 -1.61
C LEU A 122 2.00 -8.30 -2.52
N ALA A 123 0.80 -8.90 -2.53
CA ALA A 123 0.49 -10.07 -3.36
C ALA A 123 0.61 -9.77 -4.87
N MET A 124 0.51 -8.51 -5.27
CA MET A 124 0.78 -8.06 -6.65
C MET A 124 2.27 -8.07 -6.99
N ASN A 125 3.15 -8.24 -6.00
CA ASN A 125 4.60 -8.16 -6.09
C ASN A 125 5.09 -6.81 -6.64
N PRO A 126 4.71 -5.68 -6.02
CA PRO A 126 5.07 -4.35 -6.49
C PRO A 126 6.55 -4.06 -6.24
N GLU A 127 7.16 -3.21 -7.08
CA GLU A 127 8.51 -2.66 -6.87
C GLU A 127 8.49 -1.50 -5.87
N VAL A 128 7.39 -0.73 -5.85
CA VAL A 128 7.18 0.40 -4.95
C VAL A 128 5.82 0.26 -4.27
N LEU A 129 5.78 0.53 -2.97
CA LEU A 129 4.53 0.57 -2.21
C LEU A 129 4.31 1.95 -1.61
N LEU A 130 3.19 2.56 -1.97
CA LEU A 130 2.76 3.87 -1.49
C LEU A 130 1.81 3.68 -0.31
N PHE A 131 2.02 4.44 0.76
CA PHE A 131 1.16 4.42 1.94
C PHE A 131 0.59 5.81 2.19
N ASP A 132 -0.72 5.94 2.09
CA ASP A 132 -1.46 7.19 2.36
C ASP A 132 -2.05 7.13 3.78
N GLU A 133 -1.33 7.69 4.75
CA GLU A 133 -1.69 7.73 6.17
C GLU A 133 -2.22 6.39 6.73
N PRO A 134 -1.43 5.31 6.70
CA PRO A 134 -1.91 3.95 6.94
C PRO A 134 -2.42 3.69 8.36
N THR A 135 -2.17 4.60 9.31
CA THR A 135 -2.58 4.47 10.72
C THR A 135 -3.65 5.47 11.16
N SER A 136 -3.96 6.49 10.35
CA SER A 136 -4.84 7.58 10.76
C SER A 136 -6.31 7.16 11.03
N ALA A 137 -6.76 6.05 10.44
CA ALA A 137 -8.11 5.52 10.67
C ALA A 137 -8.15 4.41 11.75
N LEU A 138 -7.08 4.26 12.54
CA LEU A 138 -6.94 3.18 13.52
C LEU A 138 -7.05 3.70 14.95
N ASP A 139 -7.58 2.86 15.83
CA ASP A 139 -7.45 3.06 17.27
C ASP A 139 -5.97 3.01 17.68
N PRO A 140 -5.52 3.84 18.63
CA PRO A 140 -4.11 3.90 19.05
C PRO A 140 -3.50 2.55 19.42
N GLN A 141 -4.30 1.64 20.00
CA GLN A 141 -3.86 0.29 20.37
C GLN A 141 -3.50 -0.59 19.17
N MET A 142 -4.03 -0.27 17.97
CA MET A 142 -3.82 -1.06 16.75
C MET A 142 -2.70 -0.50 15.86
N VAL A 143 -2.26 0.73 16.11
CA VAL A 143 -1.22 1.42 15.32
C VAL A 143 0.09 0.65 15.35
N GLY A 144 0.51 0.18 16.53
CA GLY A 144 1.77 -0.53 16.73
C GLY A 144 1.94 -1.75 15.81
N GLU A 145 0.90 -2.57 15.69
CA GLU A 145 0.93 -3.79 14.86
C GLU A 145 1.13 -3.48 13.36
N VAL A 146 0.49 -2.41 12.88
CA VAL A 146 0.62 -1.99 11.47
C VAL A 146 2.00 -1.42 11.21
N LEU A 147 2.51 -0.57 12.12
CA LEU A 147 3.85 -0.01 11.99
C LEU A 147 4.94 -1.09 12.05
N GLU A 148 4.76 -2.14 12.84
CA GLU A 148 5.73 -3.25 12.91
C GLU A 148 5.78 -4.03 11.58
N VAL A 149 4.65 -4.29 10.96
CA VAL A 149 4.61 -4.85 9.61
C VAL A 149 5.38 -3.95 8.63
N MET A 150 5.15 -2.65 8.66
CA MET A 150 5.86 -1.71 7.77
C MET A 150 7.37 -1.65 8.05
N ARG A 151 7.80 -1.73 9.32
CA ARG A 151 9.23 -1.84 9.68
C ARG A 151 9.87 -3.11 9.12
N SER A 152 9.16 -4.23 9.18
CA SER A 152 9.64 -5.50 8.59
C SER A 152 9.83 -5.36 7.07
N LEU A 153 8.89 -4.73 6.37
CA LEU A 153 9.00 -4.48 4.93
C LEU A 153 10.18 -3.56 4.57
N ALA A 154 10.42 -2.52 5.39
CA ALA A 154 11.56 -1.64 5.22
C ALA A 154 12.91 -2.38 5.39
N LYS A 155 13.02 -3.22 6.40
CA LYS A 155 14.20 -4.07 6.65
C LYS A 155 14.49 -5.05 5.51
N GLU A 156 13.45 -5.52 4.82
CA GLU A 156 13.58 -6.40 3.65
C GLU A 156 13.95 -5.65 2.36
N GLY A 157 14.09 -4.32 2.42
CA GLY A 157 14.52 -3.51 1.29
C GLY A 157 13.40 -3.12 0.32
N LEU A 158 12.12 -3.29 0.70
CA LEU A 158 11.01 -2.82 -0.13
C LEU A 158 11.05 -1.30 -0.27
N THR A 159 11.01 -0.80 -1.49
CA THR A 159 10.90 0.64 -1.74
C THR A 159 9.52 1.14 -1.32
N MET A 160 9.50 2.10 -0.39
CA MET A 160 8.25 2.67 0.13
C MET A 160 8.28 4.19 0.09
N ILE A 161 7.12 4.79 -0.23
CA ILE A 161 6.82 6.21 0.00
C ILE A 161 5.64 6.25 0.98
N VAL A 162 5.84 6.88 2.13
CA VAL A 162 4.88 6.84 3.24
C VAL A 162 4.48 8.25 3.63
N VAL A 163 3.24 8.62 3.44
CA VAL A 163 2.64 9.79 4.09
C VAL A 163 2.23 9.38 5.50
N THR A 164 2.77 10.03 6.51
CA THR A 164 2.51 9.66 7.91
C THR A 164 2.62 10.85 8.86
N HIS A 165 1.90 10.75 9.97
CA HIS A 165 2.05 11.60 11.15
C HIS A 165 2.86 10.92 12.28
N GLU A 166 3.27 9.68 12.08
CA GLU A 166 4.06 8.89 13.03
C GLU A 166 5.54 9.27 12.95
N MET A 167 5.95 10.34 13.66
CA MET A 167 7.30 10.91 13.55
C MET A 167 8.40 9.95 13.97
N ALA A 168 8.16 9.15 15.02
CA ALA A 168 9.12 8.13 15.47
C ALA A 168 9.34 7.07 14.40
N PHE A 169 8.27 6.59 13.78
CA PHE A 169 8.33 5.63 12.67
C PHE A 169 9.07 6.24 11.47
N ALA A 170 8.72 7.46 11.05
CA ALA A 170 9.38 8.14 9.94
C ALA A 170 10.90 8.26 10.16
N ARG A 171 11.34 8.64 11.36
CA ARG A 171 12.76 8.72 11.73
C ARG A 171 13.45 7.36 11.66
N ASP A 172 12.80 6.30 12.16
CA ASP A 172 13.43 4.98 12.32
C ASP A 172 13.61 4.23 10.99
N VAL A 173 12.69 4.46 10.01
CA VAL A 173 12.66 3.64 8.78
C VAL A 173 13.04 4.39 7.52
N SER A 174 13.13 5.73 7.54
CA SER A 174 13.30 6.50 6.33
C SER A 174 14.76 6.79 6.02
N SER A 175 15.17 6.50 4.79
CA SER A 175 16.42 7.01 4.22
C SER A 175 16.33 8.50 3.87
N HIS A 176 15.13 8.99 3.57
CA HIS A 176 14.85 10.40 3.24
C HIS A 176 13.52 10.81 3.85
N VAL A 177 13.46 12.04 4.34
CA VAL A 177 12.22 12.66 4.81
C VAL A 177 11.99 13.94 4.00
N VAL A 178 10.80 14.04 3.43
CA VAL A 178 10.34 15.23 2.68
C VAL A 178 9.33 15.96 3.57
N PHE A 179 9.58 17.22 3.85
CA PHE A 179 8.65 18.08 4.56
C PHE A 179 7.87 18.93 3.55
N MET A 180 6.54 18.81 3.57
CA MET A 180 5.65 19.64 2.75
C MET A 180 5.06 20.74 3.62
N ALA A 181 5.39 21.98 3.29
CA ALA A 181 4.76 23.20 3.82
C ALA A 181 3.83 23.81 2.75
N ASP A 182 2.97 24.73 3.19
CA ASP A 182 2.11 25.53 2.31
C ASP A 182 2.91 26.49 1.44
#